data_ea0b583a16c91f01723498e9de385d36
#
_entry.id   ea0b583a16c91f01723498e9de385d36
#
_cell.length_a   1.000
_cell.length_b   1.000
_cell.length_c   1.000
_cell.angle_alpha   90.00
_cell.angle_beta   90.00
_cell.angle_gamma   90.00
#
_symmetry.space_group_name_H-M   'P 1'
#
loop_
_entity.id
_entity.type
_entity.pdbx_description
1 polymer ?
#
loop_
_entity_poly.entity_id
_entity_poly.type
_entity_poly.pdbx_seq_one_letter_code
_entity_poly.pdbx_strand_id
1 'polypeptide(L)'
;MKEFLTKLKKKEDLSFEDSKKSFEIIMDGKASEDEIYSFLTLLSNKGEVSSEIAGGVFVLRNKSKRVNIKNAIDTCGTGGDGKNTLNISTASALLLASMGIKVAKHGNKAVSSKCGSGDVLESLNIKINEEPNEVENKINKYNFGFMFAPNYHSAMKHVGPVRKKIGKRTIFNMIGPLSSPALVKKQVVGVFDKKLLELFANALKNLNIDFAWIVNSEDGLDEISPYAKTNVIQLKENKISRISINPKEMDIKAEKFENLLGNDAKFNSQKIIDIFKGEDNDFSIAVCLNSAAGLLVSEKHNDFNEAYQAAREHILTGKAFNHLKLLRND
;
A
#
# COMPACT_ATOMS: atom_id res chain seq x y z
N MET A 1 8.68 3.86 -28.59
CA MET A 1 7.99 2.60 -28.26
C MET A 1 8.51 1.40 -29.06
N LYS A 2 8.75 1.51 -30.37
CA LYS A 2 9.08 0.37 -31.26
C LYS A 2 10.21 -0.54 -30.74
N GLU A 3 11.31 0.00 -30.24
CA GLU A 3 12.45 -0.80 -29.70
C GLU A 3 12.05 -1.63 -28.48
N PHE A 4 11.30 -1.05 -27.52
CA PHE A 4 10.86 -1.75 -26.31
C PHE A 4 9.85 -2.86 -26.64
N LEU A 5 8.91 -2.58 -27.55
CA LEU A 5 7.98 -3.61 -28.04
C LEU A 5 8.72 -4.77 -28.74
N THR A 6 9.81 -4.47 -29.46
CA THR A 6 10.65 -5.51 -30.11
C THR A 6 11.32 -6.40 -29.07
N LYS A 7 11.91 -5.82 -28.02
CA LYS A 7 12.50 -6.59 -26.90
C LYS A 7 11.44 -7.47 -26.23
N LEU A 8 10.29 -6.89 -25.86
CA LEU A 8 9.22 -7.63 -25.18
C LEU A 8 8.62 -8.76 -26.02
N LYS A 9 8.52 -8.60 -27.35
CA LYS A 9 8.09 -9.68 -28.27
C LYS A 9 9.04 -10.87 -28.25
N LYS A 10 10.33 -10.62 -28.03
CA LYS A 10 11.37 -11.67 -27.86
C LYS A 10 11.43 -12.19 -26.42
N LYS A 11 10.57 -11.73 -25.53
CA LYS A 11 10.58 -12.02 -24.10
C LYS A 11 11.86 -11.56 -23.38
N GLU A 12 12.54 -10.57 -23.91
CA GLU A 12 13.70 -9.93 -23.28
C GLU A 12 13.22 -8.97 -22.16
N ASP A 13 13.94 -8.96 -21.04
CA ASP A 13 13.68 -8.04 -19.95
C ASP A 13 14.08 -6.60 -20.33
N LEU A 14 13.29 -5.63 -19.88
CA LEU A 14 13.70 -4.24 -19.99
C LEU A 14 14.61 -3.86 -18.81
N SER A 15 15.71 -3.21 -19.13
CA SER A 15 16.54 -2.56 -18.10
C SER A 15 15.75 -1.47 -17.39
N PHE A 16 16.25 -0.99 -16.24
CA PHE A 16 15.66 0.17 -15.55
C PHE A 16 15.52 1.37 -16.48
N GLU A 17 16.53 1.68 -17.28
CA GLU A 17 16.53 2.82 -18.21
C GLU A 17 15.57 2.60 -19.39
N ASP A 18 15.46 1.39 -19.93
CA ASP A 18 14.47 1.06 -20.98
C ASP A 18 13.05 1.21 -20.44
N SER A 19 12.79 0.64 -19.27
CA SER A 19 11.49 0.76 -18.59
C SER A 19 11.15 2.21 -18.33
N LYS A 20 12.05 2.98 -17.71
CA LYS A 20 11.87 4.41 -17.47
C LYS A 20 11.51 5.16 -18.74
N LYS A 21 12.30 5.00 -19.84
CA LYS A 21 12.02 5.66 -21.11
C LYS A 21 10.66 5.28 -21.69
N SER A 22 10.32 3.98 -21.66
CA SER A 22 9.03 3.52 -22.17
C SER A 22 7.85 4.11 -21.37
N PHE A 23 7.93 4.14 -20.04
CA PHE A 23 6.93 4.77 -19.19
C PHE A 23 6.88 6.29 -19.36
N GLU A 24 8.00 6.97 -19.57
CA GLU A 24 8.00 8.41 -19.90
C GLU A 24 7.21 8.70 -21.17
N ILE A 25 7.44 7.93 -22.26
CA ILE A 25 6.70 8.07 -23.52
C ILE A 25 5.19 7.87 -23.29
N ILE A 26 4.81 6.85 -22.54
CA ILE A 26 3.40 6.55 -22.23
C ILE A 26 2.78 7.66 -21.38
N MET A 27 3.44 8.05 -20.30
CA MET A 27 2.91 9.05 -19.36
C MET A 27 2.93 10.48 -19.91
N ASP A 28 3.72 10.76 -20.96
CA ASP A 28 3.68 12.01 -21.73
C ASP A 28 2.57 12.03 -22.79
N GLY A 29 1.83 10.91 -22.95
CA GLY A 29 0.81 10.79 -23.99
C GLY A 29 1.38 10.71 -25.42
N LYS A 30 2.66 10.31 -25.56
CA LYS A 30 3.36 10.18 -26.85
C LYS A 30 3.21 8.79 -27.50
N ALA A 31 2.64 7.82 -26.78
CA ALA A 31 2.33 6.49 -27.28
C ALA A 31 0.87 6.39 -27.71
N SER A 32 0.60 5.70 -28.81
CA SER A 32 -0.78 5.39 -29.21
C SER A 32 -1.42 4.35 -28.27
N GLU A 33 -2.75 4.29 -28.25
CA GLU A 33 -3.47 3.26 -27.46
C GLU A 33 -3.05 1.84 -27.80
N ASP A 34 -2.79 1.55 -29.08
CA ASP A 34 -2.34 0.22 -29.53
C ASP A 34 -0.92 -0.10 -29.06
N GLU A 35 -0.05 0.90 -29.03
CA GLU A 35 1.30 0.73 -28.46
C GLU A 35 1.24 0.49 -26.95
N ILE A 36 0.40 1.21 -26.22
CA ILE A 36 0.19 1.02 -24.79
C ILE A 36 -0.42 -0.37 -24.52
N TYR A 37 -1.43 -0.76 -25.29
CA TYR A 37 -2.06 -2.09 -25.20
C TYR A 37 -1.02 -3.21 -25.40
N SER A 38 -0.23 -3.09 -26.47
CA SER A 38 0.82 -4.05 -26.79
C SER A 38 1.89 -4.11 -25.70
N PHE A 39 2.33 -2.96 -25.21
CA PHE A 39 3.31 -2.87 -24.14
C PHE A 39 2.85 -3.57 -22.86
N LEU A 40 1.67 -3.26 -22.38
CA LEU A 40 1.11 -3.83 -21.16
C LEU A 40 0.85 -5.33 -21.26
N THR A 41 0.33 -5.78 -22.41
CA THR A 41 0.07 -7.21 -22.64
C THR A 41 1.35 -8.02 -22.80
N LEU A 42 2.35 -7.50 -23.50
CA LEU A 42 3.63 -8.18 -23.67
C LEU A 42 4.39 -8.29 -22.34
N LEU A 43 4.41 -7.23 -21.53
CA LEU A 43 4.99 -7.25 -20.17
C LEU A 43 4.31 -8.34 -19.32
N SER A 44 2.99 -8.33 -19.25
CA SER A 44 2.24 -9.30 -18.45
C SER A 44 2.43 -10.74 -18.94
N ASN A 45 2.50 -10.96 -20.27
CA ASN A 45 2.72 -12.29 -20.86
C ASN A 45 4.15 -12.81 -20.64
N LYS A 46 5.13 -11.92 -20.57
CA LYS A 46 6.51 -12.26 -20.24
C LYS A 46 6.67 -12.58 -18.76
N GLY A 47 5.95 -11.86 -17.91
CA GLY A 47 6.19 -11.74 -16.49
C GLY A 47 7.13 -10.56 -16.19
N GLU A 48 6.66 -9.65 -15.35
CA GLU A 48 7.40 -8.43 -15.00
C GLU A 48 8.62 -8.74 -14.11
N VAL A 49 9.69 -7.96 -14.29
CA VAL A 49 10.89 -8.04 -13.45
C VAL A 49 11.08 -6.75 -12.64
N SER A 50 11.95 -6.81 -11.61
CA SER A 50 12.15 -5.70 -10.68
C SER A 50 12.66 -4.41 -11.34
N SER A 51 13.48 -4.50 -12.40
CA SER A 51 13.93 -3.33 -13.16
C SER A 51 12.77 -2.62 -13.88
N GLU A 52 11.82 -3.38 -14.41
CA GLU A 52 10.64 -2.87 -15.10
C GLU A 52 9.68 -2.17 -14.12
N ILE A 53 9.45 -2.79 -12.96
CA ILE A 53 8.67 -2.19 -11.88
C ILE A 53 9.34 -0.90 -11.40
N ALA A 54 10.63 -0.93 -11.09
CA ALA A 54 11.36 0.22 -10.59
C ALA A 54 11.35 1.40 -11.59
N GLY A 55 11.54 1.14 -12.89
CA GLY A 55 11.47 2.17 -13.93
C GLY A 55 10.08 2.81 -14.03
N GLY A 56 9.01 2.01 -13.99
CA GLY A 56 7.63 2.50 -13.99
C GLY A 56 7.31 3.34 -12.74
N VAL A 57 7.69 2.88 -11.55
CA VAL A 57 7.53 3.60 -10.29
C VAL A 57 8.29 4.93 -10.32
N PHE A 58 9.53 4.93 -10.79
CA PHE A 58 10.34 6.14 -10.89
C PHE A 58 9.62 7.22 -11.72
N VAL A 59 9.05 6.85 -12.86
CA VAL A 59 8.33 7.79 -13.73
C VAL A 59 7.05 8.28 -13.07
N LEU A 60 6.24 7.40 -12.49
CA LEU A 60 5.01 7.79 -11.79
C LEU A 60 5.29 8.73 -10.61
N ARG A 61 6.31 8.43 -9.81
CA ARG A 61 6.75 9.31 -8.72
C ARG A 61 7.16 10.69 -9.24
N ASN A 62 7.92 10.76 -10.34
CA ASN A 62 8.40 12.04 -10.89
C ASN A 62 7.29 12.88 -11.53
N LYS A 63 6.23 12.25 -12.02
CA LYS A 63 5.08 12.95 -12.64
C LYS A 63 3.93 13.21 -11.67
N SER A 64 4.03 12.75 -10.43
CA SER A 64 3.01 13.01 -9.42
C SER A 64 3.08 14.44 -8.88
N LYS A 65 1.94 14.98 -8.44
CA LYS A 65 1.92 16.16 -7.56
C LYS A 65 2.64 15.78 -6.26
N ARG A 66 3.66 16.57 -5.88
CA ARG A 66 4.50 16.25 -4.71
C ARG A 66 3.82 16.63 -3.40
N VAL A 67 4.03 15.79 -2.39
CA VAL A 67 3.77 16.06 -0.98
C VAL A 67 5.12 16.08 -0.27
N ASN A 68 5.52 17.24 0.28
CA ASN A 68 6.84 17.42 0.88
C ASN A 68 6.77 17.16 2.39
N ILE A 69 6.97 15.92 2.76
CA ILE A 69 6.96 15.49 4.17
C ILE A 69 8.19 14.64 4.49
N LYS A 70 8.80 14.88 5.64
CA LYS A 70 9.95 14.10 6.12
C LYS A 70 9.51 13.07 7.14
N ASN A 71 10.20 11.94 7.17
CA ASN A 71 10.02 10.87 8.15
C ASN A 71 8.60 10.29 8.21
N ALA A 72 7.88 10.33 7.08
CA ALA A 72 6.59 9.67 6.97
C ALA A 72 6.75 8.25 6.42
N ILE A 73 5.84 7.37 6.81
CA ILE A 73 5.70 6.02 6.25
C ILE A 73 4.44 5.90 5.42
N ASP A 74 4.35 4.87 4.59
CA ASP A 74 3.12 4.45 3.91
C ASP A 74 2.81 2.98 4.22
N THR A 75 1.53 2.64 4.21
CA THR A 75 1.00 1.27 4.42
C THR A 75 0.10 0.87 3.25
N CYS A 76 0.54 1.10 2.03
CA CYS A 76 -0.24 0.83 0.83
C CYS A 76 0.12 -0.54 0.24
N GLY A 77 -0.85 -1.46 0.15
CA GLY A 77 -0.71 -2.75 -0.51
C GLY A 77 -1.22 -2.77 -1.94
N THR A 78 -1.01 -3.89 -2.63
CA THR A 78 -1.50 -4.11 -4.00
C THR A 78 -3.01 -4.23 -4.07
N GLY A 79 -3.63 -4.67 -2.98
CA GLY A 79 -5.01 -5.10 -2.99
C GLY A 79 -5.23 -6.29 -3.93
N GLY A 80 -6.49 -6.64 -4.13
CA GLY A 80 -6.85 -7.63 -5.13
C GLY A 80 -6.53 -9.08 -4.75
N ASP A 81 -6.32 -9.39 -3.49
CA ASP A 81 -6.17 -10.74 -2.96
C ASP A 81 -7.48 -11.58 -3.07
N GLY A 82 -8.60 -10.92 -3.38
CA GLY A 82 -9.92 -11.55 -3.55
C GLY A 82 -10.60 -11.91 -2.22
N LYS A 83 -10.03 -11.53 -1.09
CA LYS A 83 -10.53 -11.91 0.24
C LYS A 83 -11.67 -11.02 0.74
N ASN A 84 -11.82 -9.82 0.17
CA ASN A 84 -12.86 -8.85 0.56
C ASN A 84 -12.89 -8.54 2.06
N THR A 85 -11.73 -8.38 2.66
CA THR A 85 -11.59 -8.06 4.09
C THR A 85 -11.95 -6.62 4.40
N LEU A 86 -12.14 -6.33 5.69
CA LEU A 86 -12.15 -5.00 6.26
C LEU A 86 -10.87 -4.24 5.85
N ASN A 87 -10.90 -2.93 5.86
CA ASN A 87 -9.77 -2.08 5.42
C ASN A 87 -8.64 -2.07 6.47
N ILE A 88 -7.93 -3.22 6.63
CA ILE A 88 -6.90 -3.44 7.64
C ILE A 88 -5.80 -2.38 7.52
N SER A 89 -5.18 -2.21 6.35
CA SER A 89 -4.10 -1.24 6.16
C SER A 89 -4.52 0.21 6.41
N THR A 90 -5.80 0.55 6.16
CA THR A 90 -6.32 1.90 6.43
C THR A 90 -6.52 2.11 7.93
N ALA A 91 -7.09 1.13 8.64
CA ALA A 91 -7.22 1.18 10.09
C ALA A 91 -5.85 1.23 10.77
N SER A 92 -4.88 0.44 10.27
CA SER A 92 -3.48 0.46 10.75
C SER A 92 -2.82 1.81 10.54
N ALA A 93 -3.04 2.46 9.40
CA ALA A 93 -2.53 3.80 9.12
C ALA A 93 -3.06 4.84 10.13
N LEU A 94 -4.36 4.78 10.43
CA LEU A 94 -5.00 5.66 11.41
C LEU A 94 -4.51 5.37 12.84
N LEU A 95 -4.32 4.09 13.20
CA LEU A 95 -3.76 3.70 14.49
C LEU A 95 -2.33 4.20 14.65
N LEU A 96 -1.46 3.99 13.64
CA LEU A 96 -0.08 4.48 13.64
C LEU A 96 -0.01 6.00 13.80
N ALA A 97 -0.87 6.74 13.11
CA ALA A 97 -0.95 8.18 13.25
C ALA A 97 -1.32 8.61 14.68
N SER A 98 -2.26 7.90 15.31
CA SER A 98 -2.65 8.15 16.71
C SER A 98 -1.52 7.83 17.71
N MET A 99 -0.58 6.96 17.33
CA MET A 99 0.63 6.64 18.08
C MET A 99 1.81 7.59 17.80
N GLY A 100 1.58 8.66 17.04
CA GLY A 100 2.56 9.70 16.74
C GLY A 100 3.47 9.40 15.55
N ILE A 101 3.16 8.41 14.72
CA ILE A 101 3.88 8.12 13.48
C ILE A 101 3.29 8.94 12.35
N LYS A 102 4.10 9.70 11.63
CA LYS A 102 3.66 10.39 10.42
C LYS A 102 3.35 9.38 9.32
N VAL A 103 2.10 9.34 8.91
CA VAL A 103 1.60 8.46 7.84
C VAL A 103 1.15 9.29 6.64
N ALA A 104 1.82 9.13 5.52
CA ALA A 104 1.46 9.66 4.21
C ALA A 104 0.85 8.54 3.39
N LYS A 105 -0.43 8.25 3.64
CA LYS A 105 -1.09 7.11 3.01
C LYS A 105 -1.47 7.39 1.57
N HIS A 106 -0.92 6.61 0.65
CA HIS A 106 -1.34 6.60 -0.75
C HIS A 106 -2.44 5.55 -0.97
N GLY A 107 -3.49 5.90 -1.71
CA GLY A 107 -4.58 4.96 -1.92
C GLY A 107 -5.63 5.42 -2.93
N ASN A 108 -6.65 4.57 -3.12
CA ASN A 108 -7.71 4.81 -4.09
C ASN A 108 -9.07 4.39 -3.51
N LYS A 109 -10.15 4.72 -4.24
CA LYS A 109 -11.46 4.11 -4.05
C LYS A 109 -11.48 2.70 -4.67
N ALA A 110 -12.47 1.92 -4.29
CA ALA A 110 -12.66 0.57 -4.82
C ALA A 110 -12.82 0.58 -6.35
N VAL A 111 -12.14 -0.37 -7.01
CA VAL A 111 -12.31 -0.64 -8.44
C VAL A 111 -12.96 -2.02 -8.64
N SER A 112 -12.55 -3.01 -7.88
CA SER A 112 -13.03 -4.40 -7.95
C SER A 112 -13.50 -4.95 -6.60
N SER A 113 -13.03 -4.39 -5.48
CA SER A 113 -13.50 -4.72 -4.13
C SER A 113 -14.78 -3.94 -3.76
N LYS A 114 -15.42 -4.29 -2.65
CA LYS A 114 -16.63 -3.60 -2.16
C LYS A 114 -16.31 -2.22 -1.56
N CYS A 115 -15.12 -2.02 -1.01
CA CYS A 115 -14.73 -0.79 -0.32
C CYS A 115 -13.20 -0.59 -0.41
N GLY A 116 -12.78 0.53 -0.97
CA GLY A 116 -11.37 0.95 -0.99
C GLY A 116 -11.01 1.85 0.19
N SER A 117 -9.73 2.22 0.30
CA SER A 117 -9.25 3.11 1.36
C SER A 117 -9.90 4.49 1.32
N GLY A 118 -10.11 5.06 0.12
CA GLY A 118 -10.81 6.33 -0.04
C GLY A 118 -12.27 6.28 0.40
N ASP A 119 -12.97 5.18 0.07
CA ASP A 119 -14.39 5.01 0.42
C ASP A 119 -14.58 4.96 1.94
N VAL A 120 -13.77 4.19 2.65
CA VAL A 120 -13.88 4.08 4.10
C VAL A 120 -13.46 5.36 4.82
N LEU A 121 -12.47 6.11 4.31
CA LEU A 121 -12.07 7.39 4.89
C LEU A 121 -13.18 8.45 4.74
N GLU A 122 -13.82 8.54 3.58
CA GLU A 122 -15.00 9.42 3.40
C GLU A 122 -16.15 9.02 4.34
N SER A 123 -16.41 7.73 4.50
CA SER A 123 -17.42 7.23 5.43
C SER A 123 -17.07 7.51 6.90
N LEU A 124 -15.78 7.65 7.21
CA LEU A 124 -15.29 8.14 8.51
C LEU A 124 -15.39 9.67 8.66
N ASN A 125 -15.89 10.41 7.67
CA ASN A 125 -15.87 11.87 7.57
C ASN A 125 -14.44 12.45 7.56
N ILE A 126 -13.49 11.74 6.95
CA ILE A 126 -12.13 12.23 6.69
C ILE A 126 -12.08 12.67 5.23
N LYS A 127 -11.72 13.93 5.00
CA LYS A 127 -11.60 14.51 3.66
C LYS A 127 -10.47 13.83 2.89
N ILE A 128 -10.72 13.41 1.65
CA ILE A 128 -9.75 12.71 0.79
C ILE A 128 -9.33 13.52 -0.45
N ASN A 129 -10.15 14.49 -0.85
CA ASN A 129 -9.88 15.35 -2.01
C ASN A 129 -9.15 16.62 -1.55
N GLU A 130 -7.85 16.48 -1.32
CA GLU A 130 -7.00 17.54 -0.78
C GLU A 130 -5.81 17.81 -1.69
N GLU A 131 -5.41 19.08 -1.76
CA GLU A 131 -4.20 19.48 -2.46
C GLU A 131 -2.94 19.18 -1.59
N PRO A 132 -1.75 19.06 -2.20
CA PRO A 132 -0.53 18.67 -1.49
C PRO A 132 -0.26 19.43 -0.19
N ASN A 133 -0.44 20.75 -0.18
CA ASN A 133 -0.20 21.59 0.99
C ASN A 133 -1.18 21.29 2.14
N GLU A 134 -2.44 20.95 1.82
CA GLU A 134 -3.43 20.55 2.84
C GLU A 134 -3.02 19.23 3.48
N VAL A 135 -2.60 18.26 2.66
CA VAL A 135 -2.10 16.96 3.13
C VAL A 135 -0.84 17.11 3.98
N GLU A 136 0.12 17.96 3.56
CA GLU A 136 1.33 18.27 4.34
C GLU A 136 0.98 18.84 5.73
N ASN A 137 0.05 19.80 5.77
CA ASN A 137 -0.43 20.40 7.02
C ASN A 137 -1.10 19.38 7.93
N LYS A 138 -1.95 18.50 7.38
CA LYS A 138 -2.61 17.42 8.15
C LYS A 138 -1.62 16.42 8.71
N ILE A 139 -0.63 15.98 7.91
CA ILE A 139 0.41 15.08 8.41
C ILE A 139 1.20 15.74 9.53
N ASN A 140 1.53 17.03 9.41
CA ASN A 140 2.28 17.73 10.44
C ASN A 140 1.47 17.97 11.71
N LYS A 141 0.15 18.20 11.60
CA LYS A 141 -0.73 18.49 12.74
C LYS A 141 -1.27 17.24 13.41
N TYR A 142 -1.62 16.23 12.61
CA TYR A 142 -2.36 15.04 13.06
C TYR A 142 -1.66 13.72 12.73
N ASN A 143 -0.45 13.75 12.22
CA ASN A 143 0.32 12.58 11.78
C ASN A 143 -0.35 11.75 10.67
N PHE A 144 -1.43 12.21 10.05
CA PHE A 144 -2.13 11.48 9.01
C PHE A 144 -2.48 12.39 7.84
N GLY A 145 -2.22 11.92 6.62
CA GLY A 145 -2.70 12.52 5.39
C GLY A 145 -2.95 11.46 4.32
N PHE A 146 -4.00 11.65 3.54
CA PHE A 146 -4.37 10.73 2.48
C PHE A 146 -4.13 11.35 1.10
N MET A 147 -3.36 10.65 0.28
CA MET A 147 -3.09 11.04 -1.09
C MET A 147 -3.96 10.19 -2.02
N PHE A 148 -5.10 10.74 -2.43
CA PHE A 148 -6.02 10.09 -3.34
C PHE A 148 -5.42 9.98 -4.74
N ALA A 149 -5.08 8.78 -5.19
CA ALA A 149 -4.29 8.53 -6.39
C ALA A 149 -4.73 9.30 -7.65
N PRO A 150 -6.04 9.43 -7.98
CA PRO A 150 -6.48 10.22 -9.14
C PRO A 150 -6.08 11.69 -9.09
N ASN A 151 -6.01 12.31 -7.91
CA ASN A 151 -5.66 13.72 -7.74
C ASN A 151 -4.17 13.96 -7.92
N TYR A 152 -3.34 12.94 -7.68
CA TYR A 152 -1.89 13.06 -7.67
C TYR A 152 -1.21 12.53 -8.93
N HIS A 153 -1.85 11.63 -9.67
CA HIS A 153 -1.29 10.95 -10.84
C HIS A 153 -2.07 11.28 -12.11
N SER A 154 -2.13 12.54 -12.50
CA SER A 154 -2.88 13.00 -13.69
C SER A 154 -2.44 12.32 -15.01
N ALA A 155 -1.18 11.90 -15.11
CA ALA A 155 -0.66 11.16 -16.26
C ALA A 155 -1.34 9.79 -16.48
N MET A 156 -1.99 9.23 -15.46
CA MET A 156 -2.74 7.97 -15.57
C MET A 156 -3.94 8.05 -16.54
N LYS A 157 -4.38 9.26 -16.91
CA LYS A 157 -5.42 9.45 -17.96
C LYS A 157 -5.05 8.81 -19.30
N HIS A 158 -3.76 8.74 -19.63
CA HIS A 158 -3.28 8.16 -20.88
C HIS A 158 -3.38 6.62 -20.94
N VAL A 159 -3.40 5.97 -19.78
CA VAL A 159 -3.45 4.50 -19.68
C VAL A 159 -4.79 3.96 -19.19
N GLY A 160 -5.60 4.79 -18.55
CA GLY A 160 -6.90 4.40 -17.99
C GLY A 160 -7.81 3.67 -18.99
N PRO A 161 -8.10 4.24 -20.17
CA PRO A 161 -8.94 3.60 -21.20
C PRO A 161 -8.38 2.25 -21.65
N VAL A 162 -7.05 2.17 -21.89
CA VAL A 162 -6.39 0.94 -22.34
C VAL A 162 -6.44 -0.15 -21.26
N ARG A 163 -6.21 0.20 -19.99
CA ARG A 163 -6.35 -0.75 -18.87
C ARG A 163 -7.78 -1.30 -18.76
N LYS A 164 -8.77 -0.44 -18.94
CA LYS A 164 -10.19 -0.87 -18.98
C LYS A 164 -10.46 -1.85 -20.13
N LYS A 165 -9.90 -1.60 -21.32
CA LYS A 165 -9.99 -2.47 -22.49
C LYS A 165 -9.33 -3.83 -22.26
N ILE A 166 -8.16 -3.86 -21.56
CA ILE A 166 -7.44 -5.10 -21.21
C ILE A 166 -8.26 -5.94 -20.22
N GLY A 167 -8.96 -5.32 -19.27
CA GLY A 167 -9.83 -6.00 -18.30
C GLY A 167 -9.13 -6.98 -17.34
N LYS A 168 -7.80 -6.99 -17.34
CA LYS A 168 -6.95 -7.87 -16.50
C LYS A 168 -5.91 -7.05 -15.76
N ARG A 169 -5.25 -7.68 -14.80
CA ARG A 169 -4.10 -7.07 -14.10
C ARG A 169 -2.98 -6.75 -15.09
N THR A 170 -2.31 -5.64 -14.85
CA THR A 170 -1.15 -5.17 -15.59
C THR A 170 -0.09 -4.70 -14.59
N ILE A 171 1.10 -4.35 -15.04
CA ILE A 171 2.16 -3.78 -14.20
C ILE A 171 1.67 -2.60 -13.33
N PHE A 172 0.63 -1.88 -13.75
CA PHE A 172 0.04 -0.78 -12.95
C PHE A 172 -0.59 -1.23 -11.63
N ASN A 173 -0.97 -2.50 -11.49
CA ASN A 173 -1.44 -3.05 -10.22
C ASN A 173 -0.28 -3.29 -9.23
N MET A 174 0.94 -3.40 -9.74
CA MET A 174 2.16 -3.57 -8.95
C MET A 174 2.85 -2.24 -8.63
N ILE A 175 2.92 -1.33 -9.61
CA ILE A 175 3.63 -0.07 -9.39
C ILE A 175 2.84 0.96 -8.58
N GLY A 176 1.49 0.85 -8.55
CA GLY A 176 0.62 1.77 -7.79
C GLY A 176 1.03 1.93 -6.33
N PRO A 177 1.11 0.85 -5.53
CA PRO A 177 1.50 0.90 -4.12
C PRO A 177 2.89 1.49 -3.87
N LEU A 178 3.78 1.38 -4.84
CA LEU A 178 5.16 1.87 -4.73
C LEU A 178 5.31 3.33 -5.19
N SER A 179 4.25 3.93 -5.73
CA SER A 179 4.30 5.25 -6.38
C SER A 179 3.83 6.41 -5.49
N SER A 180 4.07 6.30 -4.16
CA SER A 180 3.68 7.35 -3.22
C SER A 180 4.16 8.75 -3.64
N PRO A 181 3.23 9.74 -3.75
CA PRO A 181 3.58 11.14 -4.05
C PRO A 181 4.46 11.81 -2.99
N ALA A 182 4.44 11.30 -1.76
CA ALA A 182 5.30 11.76 -0.67
C ALA A 182 6.73 11.21 -0.74
N LEU A 183 7.03 10.34 -1.72
CA LEU A 183 8.32 9.69 -1.87
C LEU A 183 8.85 9.06 -0.58
N VAL A 184 7.95 8.44 0.17
CA VAL A 184 8.32 7.82 1.45
C VAL A 184 9.53 6.90 1.27
N LYS A 185 10.41 6.92 2.27
CA LYS A 185 11.60 6.06 2.32
C LYS A 185 11.37 4.81 3.17
N LYS A 186 10.22 4.74 3.82
CA LYS A 186 9.84 3.67 4.74
C LYS A 186 8.40 3.25 4.45
N GLN A 187 8.14 1.94 4.25
CA GLN A 187 6.79 1.48 3.95
C GLN A 187 6.54 0.02 4.30
N VAL A 188 5.29 -0.31 4.61
CA VAL A 188 4.78 -1.68 4.66
C VAL A 188 3.93 -1.90 3.43
N VAL A 189 4.23 -2.96 2.66
CA VAL A 189 3.55 -3.25 1.38
C VAL A 189 3.01 -4.66 1.40
N GLY A 190 1.70 -4.80 1.39
CA GLY A 190 1.05 -6.08 1.17
C GLY A 190 1.01 -6.45 -0.31
N VAL A 191 1.25 -7.71 -0.63
CA VAL A 191 1.21 -8.22 -2.01
C VAL A 191 0.25 -9.43 -2.12
N PHE A 192 -0.56 -9.44 -3.19
CA PHE A 192 -1.60 -10.47 -3.40
C PHE A 192 -1.05 -11.85 -3.76
N ASP A 193 0.22 -11.97 -4.12
CA ASP A 193 0.87 -13.23 -4.49
C ASP A 193 2.28 -13.30 -3.86
N LYS A 194 2.59 -14.41 -3.22
CA LYS A 194 3.89 -14.67 -2.59
C LYS A 194 5.07 -14.49 -3.56
N LYS A 195 4.87 -14.75 -4.85
CA LYS A 195 5.90 -14.56 -5.89
C LYS A 195 6.34 -13.10 -6.03
N LEU A 196 5.50 -12.15 -5.61
CA LEU A 196 5.81 -10.73 -5.69
C LEU A 196 6.71 -10.23 -4.56
N LEU A 197 6.89 -11.00 -3.49
CA LEU A 197 7.65 -10.58 -2.32
C LEU A 197 9.07 -10.11 -2.70
N GLU A 198 9.86 -10.97 -3.34
CA GLU A 198 11.23 -10.64 -3.73
C GLU A 198 11.29 -9.64 -4.88
N LEU A 199 10.32 -9.72 -5.78
CA LEU A 199 10.21 -8.80 -6.90
C LEU A 199 10.06 -7.34 -6.42
N PHE A 200 9.17 -7.12 -5.44
CA PHE A 200 8.95 -5.82 -4.83
C PHE A 200 10.14 -5.35 -4.00
N ALA A 201 10.76 -6.25 -3.22
CA ALA A 201 11.94 -5.91 -2.43
C ALA A 201 13.09 -5.42 -3.32
N ASN A 202 13.36 -6.11 -4.44
CA ASN A 202 14.37 -5.70 -5.39
C ASN A 202 14.01 -4.40 -6.12
N ALA A 203 12.74 -4.20 -6.47
CA ALA A 203 12.28 -2.95 -7.06
C ALA A 203 12.46 -1.76 -6.10
N LEU A 204 12.09 -1.93 -4.82
CA LEU A 204 12.27 -0.92 -3.78
C LEU A 204 13.75 -0.64 -3.48
N LYS A 205 14.60 -1.67 -3.53
CA LYS A 205 16.05 -1.52 -3.43
C LYS A 205 16.60 -0.64 -4.56
N ASN A 206 16.16 -0.88 -5.80
CA ASN A 206 16.55 -0.06 -6.97
C ASN A 206 16.04 1.39 -6.87
N LEU A 207 15.03 1.64 -6.06
CA LEU A 207 14.47 2.97 -5.78
C LEU A 207 15.08 3.64 -4.53
N ASN A 208 16.13 3.04 -3.94
CA ASN A 208 16.81 3.53 -2.74
C ASN A 208 15.83 3.78 -1.59
N ILE A 209 14.97 2.79 -1.30
CA ILE A 209 14.12 2.79 -0.10
C ILE A 209 14.96 2.34 1.09
N ASP A 210 14.84 3.04 2.21
CA ASP A 210 15.68 2.82 3.38
C ASP A 210 15.22 1.60 4.18
N PHE A 211 13.89 1.48 4.40
CA PHE A 211 13.31 0.37 5.14
C PHE A 211 11.92 0.00 4.60
N ALA A 212 11.73 -1.26 4.23
CA ALA A 212 10.43 -1.78 3.84
C ALA A 212 10.20 -3.20 4.33
N TRP A 213 8.96 -3.50 4.67
CA TRP A 213 8.43 -4.85 4.80
C TRP A 213 7.48 -5.13 3.65
N ILE A 214 7.72 -6.20 2.92
CA ILE A 214 6.83 -6.71 1.87
C ILE A 214 6.23 -7.99 2.43
N VAL A 215 4.90 -8.04 2.54
CA VAL A 215 4.18 -9.08 3.28
C VAL A 215 3.18 -9.83 2.41
N ASN A 216 3.05 -11.14 2.66
CA ASN A 216 2.01 -11.99 2.10
C ASN A 216 1.77 -13.16 3.05
N SER A 217 0.53 -13.37 3.44
CA SER A 217 0.16 -14.43 4.36
C SER A 217 -0.16 -15.75 3.64
N GLU A 218 0.05 -16.87 4.32
CA GLU A 218 -0.21 -18.22 3.78
C GLU A 218 -1.69 -18.51 3.54
N ASP A 219 -2.59 -17.78 4.18
CA ASP A 219 -4.04 -17.80 3.89
C ASP A 219 -4.43 -16.93 2.68
N GLY A 220 -3.44 -16.29 2.06
CA GLY A 220 -3.58 -15.49 0.84
C GLY A 220 -3.91 -14.03 1.05
N LEU A 221 -3.90 -13.52 2.30
CA LEU A 221 -4.04 -12.10 2.57
C LEU A 221 -2.79 -11.32 2.10
N ASP A 222 -3.01 -10.15 1.54
CA ASP A 222 -1.96 -9.14 1.31
C ASP A 222 -1.69 -8.26 2.55
N GLU A 223 -1.85 -8.86 3.75
CA GLU A 223 -1.67 -8.25 5.07
C GLU A 223 -1.02 -9.26 6.01
N ILE A 224 -0.60 -8.83 7.20
CA ILE A 224 -0.20 -9.75 8.28
C ILE A 224 -1.46 -10.35 8.90
N SER A 225 -1.64 -11.64 8.68
CA SER A 225 -2.83 -12.38 9.13
C SER A 225 -2.78 -12.71 10.61
N PRO A 226 -3.92 -12.65 11.32
CA PRO A 226 -4.03 -13.20 12.67
C PRO A 226 -4.22 -14.72 12.71
N TYR A 227 -4.45 -15.38 11.56
CA TYR A 227 -4.78 -16.81 11.48
C TYR A 227 -3.66 -17.68 10.95
N ALA A 228 -2.84 -17.12 10.07
CA ALA A 228 -1.83 -17.87 9.33
C ALA A 228 -0.46 -17.20 9.41
N LYS A 229 0.56 -18.00 9.17
CA LYS A 229 1.94 -17.49 9.05
C LYS A 229 2.03 -16.50 7.89
N THR A 230 2.65 -15.37 8.14
CA THR A 230 2.92 -14.34 7.13
C THR A 230 4.39 -14.37 6.74
N ASN A 231 4.65 -14.48 5.45
CA ASN A 231 5.99 -14.38 4.88
C ASN A 231 6.33 -12.89 4.71
N VAL A 232 7.50 -12.49 5.16
CA VAL A 232 7.97 -11.12 5.09
C VAL A 232 9.34 -11.07 4.42
N ILE A 233 9.47 -10.24 3.40
CA ILE A 233 10.77 -9.82 2.90
C ILE A 233 11.05 -8.45 3.48
N GLN A 234 12.11 -8.36 4.27
CA GLN A 234 12.60 -7.10 4.82
C GLN A 234 13.70 -6.54 3.91
N LEU A 235 13.52 -5.31 3.47
CA LEU A 235 14.58 -4.45 2.95
C LEU A 235 14.95 -3.44 4.02
N LYS A 236 16.18 -3.47 4.51
CA LYS A 236 16.72 -2.46 5.43
C LYS A 236 18.16 -2.15 5.06
N GLU A 237 18.52 -0.87 4.98
CA GLU A 237 19.88 -0.43 4.65
C GLU A 237 20.46 -1.16 3.44
N ASN A 238 19.68 -1.23 2.36
CA ASN A 238 20.05 -1.91 1.10
C ASN A 238 20.29 -3.44 1.20
N LYS A 239 19.97 -4.06 2.34
CA LYS A 239 20.04 -5.51 2.56
C LYS A 239 18.65 -6.12 2.55
N ILE A 240 18.51 -7.27 1.90
CA ILE A 240 17.27 -8.04 1.84
C ILE A 240 17.42 -9.25 2.74
N SER A 241 16.44 -9.47 3.63
CA SER A 241 16.36 -10.64 4.49
C SER A 241 14.94 -11.22 4.49
N ARG A 242 14.82 -12.50 4.81
CA ARG A 242 13.53 -13.20 4.91
C ARG A 242 13.25 -13.45 6.38
N ILE A 243 12.07 -13.05 6.81
CA ILE A 243 11.53 -13.32 8.14
C ILE A 243 10.10 -13.83 8.01
N SER A 244 9.53 -14.27 9.10
CA SER A 244 8.12 -14.67 9.12
C SER A 244 7.49 -14.28 10.45
N ILE A 245 6.20 -13.95 10.40
CA ILE A 245 5.38 -13.69 11.58
C ILE A 245 4.40 -14.87 11.70
N ASN A 246 4.41 -15.51 12.85
CA ASN A 246 3.50 -16.61 13.15
C ASN A 246 2.66 -16.24 14.38
N PRO A 247 1.36 -15.94 14.22
CA PRO A 247 0.49 -15.56 15.33
C PRO A 247 0.45 -16.59 16.46
N LYS A 248 0.60 -17.88 16.13
CA LYS A 248 0.59 -18.96 17.11
C LYS A 248 1.79 -18.90 18.07
N GLU A 249 2.93 -18.39 17.61
CA GLU A 249 4.14 -18.23 18.44
C GLU A 249 4.04 -16.98 19.33
N MET A 250 3.03 -16.15 19.14
CA MET A 250 2.76 -14.92 19.89
C MET A 250 1.57 -15.06 20.86
N ASP A 251 1.08 -16.27 21.09
CA ASP A 251 -0.16 -16.57 21.85
C ASP A 251 -1.39 -15.77 21.38
N ILE A 252 -1.42 -15.39 20.09
CA ILE A 252 -2.57 -14.71 19.49
C ILE A 252 -3.67 -15.74 19.20
N LYS A 253 -4.85 -15.47 19.76
CA LYS A 253 -6.04 -16.31 19.62
C LYS A 253 -7.07 -15.56 18.78
N ALA A 254 -6.96 -15.66 17.48
CA ALA A 254 -8.01 -15.24 16.57
C ALA A 254 -8.99 -16.39 16.32
N GLU A 255 -10.27 -16.07 16.17
CA GLU A 255 -11.33 -17.08 16.09
C GLU A 255 -11.48 -17.66 14.68
N LYS A 256 -11.85 -16.82 13.70
CA LYS A 256 -12.15 -17.26 12.34
C LYS A 256 -12.04 -16.16 11.30
N PHE A 257 -11.68 -16.54 10.09
CA PHE A 257 -11.45 -15.62 8.97
C PHE A 257 -12.69 -14.75 8.64
N GLU A 258 -13.89 -15.30 8.80
CA GLU A 258 -15.15 -14.62 8.52
C GLU A 258 -15.31 -13.31 9.32
N ASN A 259 -14.67 -13.23 10.49
CA ASN A 259 -14.67 -12.01 11.32
C ASN A 259 -13.90 -10.84 10.69
N LEU A 260 -13.07 -11.10 9.66
CA LEU A 260 -12.39 -10.06 8.88
C LEU A 260 -13.15 -9.66 7.61
N LEU A 261 -14.24 -10.32 7.26
CA LEU A 261 -14.97 -9.99 6.04
C LEU A 261 -15.55 -8.58 6.09
N GLY A 262 -15.20 -7.80 5.09
CA GLY A 262 -15.71 -6.45 4.88
C GLY A 262 -17.00 -6.41 4.06
N ASN A 263 -17.61 -5.25 4.03
CA ASN A 263 -18.77 -4.97 3.21
C ASN A 263 -18.64 -3.56 2.57
N ASP A 264 -19.71 -2.79 2.58
CA ASP A 264 -19.68 -1.41 2.10
C ASP A 264 -18.88 -0.47 3.04
N ALA A 265 -18.68 0.76 2.59
CA ALA A 265 -17.89 1.75 3.32
C ALA A 265 -18.47 2.08 4.70
N LYS A 266 -19.81 2.08 4.84
CA LYS A 266 -20.47 2.37 6.11
C LYS A 266 -20.24 1.25 7.13
N PHE A 267 -20.35 0.00 6.70
CA PHE A 267 -20.06 -1.15 7.54
C PHE A 267 -18.59 -1.15 7.97
N ASN A 268 -17.65 -0.99 7.02
CA ASN A 268 -16.23 -1.03 7.31
C ASN A 268 -15.79 0.14 8.21
N SER A 269 -16.32 1.34 8.01
CA SER A 269 -16.01 2.49 8.86
C SER A 269 -16.55 2.32 10.28
N GLN A 270 -17.73 1.70 10.46
CA GLN A 270 -18.26 1.39 11.78
C GLN A 270 -17.34 0.41 12.52
N LYS A 271 -16.84 -0.64 11.85
CA LYS A 271 -15.91 -1.60 12.43
C LYS A 271 -14.60 -0.94 12.88
N ILE A 272 -14.07 0.03 12.13
CA ILE A 272 -12.91 0.82 12.57
C ILE A 272 -13.24 1.63 13.84
N ILE A 273 -14.41 2.27 13.89
CA ILE A 273 -14.85 3.02 15.06
C ILE A 273 -14.96 2.10 16.29
N ASP A 274 -15.54 0.90 16.12
CA ASP A 274 -15.78 -0.06 17.20
C ASP A 274 -14.44 -0.50 17.84
N ILE A 275 -13.48 -0.95 17.03
CA ILE A 275 -12.15 -1.33 17.56
C ILE A 275 -11.43 -0.13 18.18
N PHE A 276 -11.54 1.08 17.61
CA PHE A 276 -10.89 2.26 18.16
C PHE A 276 -11.51 2.74 19.49
N LYS A 277 -12.74 2.34 19.76
CA LYS A 277 -13.37 2.50 21.09
C LYS A 277 -12.93 1.46 22.11
N GLY A 278 -12.11 0.49 21.72
CA GLY A 278 -11.56 -0.54 22.59
C GLY A 278 -12.18 -1.92 22.42
N GLU A 279 -12.96 -2.17 21.36
CA GLU A 279 -13.46 -3.53 21.08
C GLU A 279 -12.27 -4.45 20.71
N ASP A 280 -12.12 -5.54 21.46
CA ASP A 280 -11.07 -6.54 21.26
C ASP A 280 -11.65 -7.73 20.48
N ASN A 281 -11.28 -7.84 19.20
CA ASN A 281 -11.76 -8.87 18.28
C ASN A 281 -10.71 -9.16 17.19
N ASP A 282 -11.00 -10.09 16.29
CA ASP A 282 -10.06 -10.51 15.23
C ASP A 282 -9.62 -9.35 14.33
N PHE A 283 -10.50 -8.37 14.10
CA PHE A 283 -10.14 -7.19 13.31
C PHE A 283 -9.16 -6.28 14.06
N SER A 284 -9.36 -6.08 15.38
CA SER A 284 -8.42 -5.32 16.21
C SER A 284 -7.06 -6.01 16.25
N ILE A 285 -7.03 -7.34 16.34
CA ILE A 285 -5.80 -8.14 16.29
C ILE A 285 -5.07 -7.93 14.95
N ALA A 286 -5.79 -8.07 13.83
CA ALA A 286 -5.22 -7.85 12.50
C ALA A 286 -4.64 -6.43 12.33
N VAL A 287 -5.38 -5.41 12.78
CA VAL A 287 -4.94 -4.01 12.75
C VAL A 287 -3.69 -3.80 13.62
N CYS A 288 -3.63 -4.40 14.81
CA CYS A 288 -2.46 -4.32 15.68
C CYS A 288 -1.22 -4.99 15.08
N LEU A 289 -1.38 -6.18 14.46
CA LEU A 289 -0.27 -6.88 13.77
C LEU A 289 0.32 -6.03 12.62
N ASN A 290 -0.55 -5.46 11.80
CA ASN A 290 -0.10 -4.62 10.68
C ASN A 290 0.45 -3.27 11.15
N SER A 291 -0.06 -2.73 12.27
CA SER A 291 0.51 -1.55 12.92
C SER A 291 1.87 -1.83 13.55
N ALA A 292 2.09 -3.03 14.12
CA ALA A 292 3.40 -3.44 14.62
C ALA A 292 4.47 -3.40 13.52
N ALA A 293 4.14 -3.88 12.32
CA ALA A 293 5.04 -3.74 11.17
C ALA A 293 5.35 -2.26 10.85
N GLY A 294 4.34 -1.39 10.90
CA GLY A 294 4.52 0.05 10.71
C GLY A 294 5.40 0.69 11.80
N LEU A 295 5.25 0.26 13.05
CA LEU A 295 6.10 0.72 14.18
C LEU A 295 7.56 0.29 14.01
N LEU A 296 7.82 -0.93 13.52
CA LEU A 296 9.17 -1.38 13.21
C LEU A 296 9.77 -0.60 12.05
N VAL A 297 9.03 -0.50 10.94
CA VAL A 297 9.49 0.19 9.73
C VAL A 297 9.72 1.68 9.99
N SER A 298 8.93 2.31 10.87
CA SER A 298 9.18 3.68 11.33
C SER A 298 10.38 3.81 12.29
N GLU A 299 10.94 2.67 12.74
CA GLU A 299 12.01 2.60 13.76
C GLU A 299 11.60 3.14 15.14
N LYS A 300 10.29 3.14 15.42
CA LYS A 300 9.76 3.48 16.74
C LYS A 300 9.90 2.33 17.73
N HIS A 301 9.89 1.09 17.25
CA HIS A 301 10.14 -0.14 17.99
C HIS A 301 11.15 -1.01 17.24
N ASN A 302 11.85 -1.87 17.96
CA ASN A 302 12.84 -2.82 17.41
C ASN A 302 12.39 -4.28 17.52
N ASP A 303 11.41 -4.56 18.37
CA ASP A 303 10.81 -5.89 18.56
C ASP A 303 9.35 -5.90 18.10
N PHE A 304 8.96 -6.95 17.38
CA PHE A 304 7.63 -7.05 16.80
C PHE A 304 6.55 -7.33 17.86
N ASN A 305 6.87 -8.15 18.89
CA ASN A 305 5.92 -8.46 19.95
C ASN A 305 5.66 -7.23 20.81
N GLU A 306 6.72 -6.48 21.17
CA GLU A 306 6.58 -5.22 21.90
C GLU A 306 5.74 -4.21 21.10
N ALA A 307 5.99 -4.08 19.80
CA ALA A 307 5.23 -3.20 18.92
C ALA A 307 3.75 -3.61 18.83
N TYR A 308 3.48 -4.92 18.76
CA TYR A 308 2.12 -5.44 18.77
C TYR A 308 1.40 -5.13 20.09
N GLN A 309 2.04 -5.37 21.23
CA GLN A 309 1.46 -5.07 22.54
C GLN A 309 1.19 -3.57 22.71
N ALA A 310 2.12 -2.70 22.28
CA ALA A 310 1.95 -1.26 22.32
C ALA A 310 0.75 -0.80 21.43
N ALA A 311 0.59 -1.36 20.25
CA ALA A 311 -0.55 -1.08 19.38
C ALA A 311 -1.88 -1.54 20.01
N ARG A 312 -1.89 -2.73 20.62
CA ARG A 312 -3.06 -3.28 21.30
C ARG A 312 -3.48 -2.45 22.51
N GLU A 313 -2.54 -2.10 23.39
CA GLU A 313 -2.81 -1.21 24.52
C GLU A 313 -3.38 0.12 24.06
N HIS A 314 -2.84 0.68 22.97
CA HIS A 314 -3.30 1.96 22.43
C HIS A 314 -4.76 1.89 21.93
N ILE A 315 -5.19 0.79 21.32
CA ILE A 315 -6.59 0.53 20.95
C ILE A 315 -7.45 0.39 22.21
N LEU A 316 -7.09 -0.51 23.13
CA LEU A 316 -7.90 -0.84 24.30
C LEU A 316 -8.13 0.37 25.23
N THR A 317 -7.20 1.31 25.25
CA THR A 317 -7.35 2.56 26.03
C THR A 317 -8.19 3.65 25.33
N GLY A 318 -8.69 3.40 24.12
CA GLY A 318 -9.51 4.35 23.35
C GLY A 318 -8.77 5.58 22.83
N LYS A 319 -7.43 5.60 22.92
CA LYS A 319 -6.59 6.71 22.42
C LYS A 319 -6.74 6.88 20.91
N ALA A 320 -6.86 5.76 20.17
CA ALA A 320 -7.07 5.78 18.73
C ALA A 320 -8.38 6.48 18.35
N PHE A 321 -9.46 6.26 19.10
CA PHE A 321 -10.75 6.93 18.87
C PHE A 321 -10.69 8.42 19.13
N ASN A 322 -9.96 8.84 20.18
CA ASN A 322 -9.79 10.27 20.46
C ASN A 322 -9.04 10.97 19.33
N HIS A 323 -8.02 10.34 18.77
CA HIS A 323 -7.30 10.86 17.61
C HIS A 323 -8.18 10.91 16.35
N LEU A 324 -8.98 9.86 16.11
CA LEU A 324 -9.91 9.81 14.97
C LEU A 324 -10.90 10.99 15.02
N LYS A 325 -11.38 11.39 16.22
CA LYS A 325 -12.26 12.56 16.37
C LYS A 325 -11.57 13.86 15.92
N LEU A 326 -10.27 14.01 16.11
CA LEU A 326 -9.53 15.19 15.64
C LEU A 326 -9.49 15.24 14.12
N LEU A 327 -9.22 14.10 13.46
CA LEU A 327 -9.20 14.00 12.00
C LEU A 327 -10.54 14.28 11.32
N ARG A 328 -11.65 14.01 12.01
CA ARG A 328 -13.01 14.20 11.50
C ARG A 328 -13.50 15.66 11.57
N ASN A 329 -12.90 16.46 12.42
CA ASN A 329 -13.32 17.83 12.71
C ASN A 329 -12.50 18.89 11.95
N ASP A 330 -11.62 18.45 11.07
CA ASP A 330 -10.76 19.30 10.23
C ASP A 330 -11.17 19.21 8.71
#